data_c6c7a7b60add8b03d7ba4690667defc0
#
_entry.id   c6c7a7b60add8b03d7ba4690667defc0
#
_cell.length_a   1.000
_cell.length_b   1.000
_cell.length_c   1.000
_cell.angle_alpha   90.00
_cell.angle_beta   90.00
_cell.angle_gamma   90.00
#
_symmetry.space_group_name_H-M   'P 1'
#
loop_
_entity.id
_entity.type
_entity.pdbx_description
1 polymer ?
#
loop_
_entity_poly.entity_id
_entity_poly.type
_entity_poly.pdbx_seq_one_letter_code
_entity_poly.pdbx_strand_id
1 'polypeptide(L)'
;MLSSKEDQMNAIIEINPGAGGTESQDWASILMRMYVMWAESQNFNVKKVNVQPGDTAGIKSAIIGIEGDFAYGNLKSEIGVHRLVRISPFDSGARRHTSFASVFAYPEV
;
A
#
# COMPACT_ATOMS: atom_id res chain seq x y z
N MET A 1 16.42 -1.63 -13.19
CA MET A 1 17.75 -1.32 -12.66
C MET A 1 17.71 -0.09 -11.77
N LEU A 2 18.39 -0.11 -10.63
CA LEU A 2 18.33 0.97 -9.64
C LEU A 2 19.45 1.98 -9.89
N SER A 3 19.43 2.62 -11.07
CA SER A 3 20.54 3.45 -11.50
C SER A 3 20.19 4.93 -11.67
N SER A 4 18.93 5.30 -11.66
CA SER A 4 18.57 6.71 -11.82
C SER A 4 18.74 7.46 -10.52
N LYS A 5 18.87 8.78 -10.60
CA LYS A 5 18.99 9.62 -9.42
C LYS A 5 17.76 9.49 -8.52
N GLU A 6 16.58 9.37 -9.12
CA GLU A 6 15.33 9.25 -8.36
C GLU A 6 15.24 7.91 -7.64
N ASP A 7 15.80 6.85 -8.20
CA ASP A 7 15.80 5.53 -7.57
C ASP A 7 16.48 5.53 -6.21
N GLN A 8 17.42 6.45 -5.99
CA GLN A 8 18.17 6.55 -4.73
C GLN A 8 17.42 7.28 -3.64
N MET A 9 16.31 7.92 -3.99
CA MET A 9 15.56 8.76 -3.05
C MET A 9 14.68 7.95 -2.12
N ASN A 10 14.26 8.60 -1.03
CA ASN A 10 13.20 8.07 -0.18
C ASN A 10 11.91 8.02 -0.99
N ALA A 11 10.98 7.19 -0.55
CA ALA A 11 9.71 7.01 -1.26
C ALA A 11 8.54 7.47 -0.41
N ILE A 12 7.52 7.99 -1.10
CA ILE A 12 6.22 8.24 -0.50
C ILE A 12 5.25 7.30 -1.22
N ILE A 13 4.57 6.46 -0.44
CA ILE A 13 3.60 5.50 -0.96
C ILE A 13 2.20 5.98 -0.64
N GLU A 14 1.36 6.04 -1.66
CA GLU A 14 -0.05 6.37 -1.52
C GLU A 14 -0.88 5.15 -1.89
N ILE A 15 -1.79 4.75 -1.00
CA ILE A 15 -2.64 3.58 -1.20
C ILE A 15 -4.10 4.01 -1.09
N ASN A 16 -4.90 3.70 -2.11
CA ASN A 16 -6.32 4.00 -2.14
C ASN A 16 -7.11 2.76 -2.50
N PRO A 17 -8.14 2.41 -1.71
CA PRO A 17 -8.99 1.29 -2.07
C PRO A 17 -9.81 1.60 -3.32
N GLY A 18 -10.10 0.56 -4.11
CA GLY A 18 -11.03 0.67 -5.21
C GLY A 18 -12.47 0.57 -4.72
N ALA A 19 -13.40 0.42 -5.66
CA ALA A 19 -14.80 0.19 -5.34
C ALA A 19 -14.96 -1.14 -4.59
N GLY A 20 -15.97 -1.25 -3.73
CA GLY A 20 -16.24 -2.47 -3.00
C GLY A 20 -16.33 -2.30 -1.49
N GLY A 21 -16.28 -1.07 -1.00
CA GLY A 21 -16.52 -0.76 0.40
C GLY A 21 -15.52 -1.41 1.35
N THR A 22 -16.03 -2.04 2.40
CA THR A 22 -15.22 -2.60 3.48
C THR A 22 -14.19 -3.61 2.99
N GLU A 23 -14.53 -4.46 2.03
CA GLU A 23 -13.61 -5.48 1.52
C GLU A 23 -12.39 -4.84 0.85
N SER A 24 -12.60 -3.83 0.02
CA SER A 24 -11.49 -3.11 -0.63
C SER A 24 -10.68 -2.30 0.37
N GLN A 25 -11.34 -1.72 1.37
CA GLN A 25 -10.65 -0.96 2.41
C GLN A 25 -9.77 -1.87 3.26
N ASP A 26 -10.22 -3.10 3.52
CA ASP A 26 -9.41 -4.09 4.22
C ASP A 26 -8.21 -4.51 3.38
N TRP A 27 -8.42 -4.73 2.09
CA TRP A 27 -7.32 -5.06 1.18
C TRP A 27 -6.25 -3.97 1.15
N ALA A 28 -6.67 -2.70 1.10
CA ALA A 28 -5.75 -1.57 1.13
C ALA A 28 -4.94 -1.57 2.44
N SER A 29 -5.57 -1.88 3.56
CA SER A 29 -4.90 -2.00 4.85
C SER A 29 -3.86 -3.13 4.85
N ILE A 30 -4.17 -4.25 4.23
CA ILE A 30 -3.22 -5.37 4.10
C ILE A 30 -2.01 -4.95 3.28
N LEU A 31 -2.23 -4.26 2.17
CA LEU A 31 -1.13 -3.76 1.35
C LEU A 31 -0.23 -2.80 2.13
N MET A 32 -0.83 -1.89 2.89
CA MET A 32 -0.07 -0.96 3.70
C MET A 32 0.83 -1.71 4.69
N ARG A 33 0.28 -2.71 5.37
CA ARG A 33 1.07 -3.53 6.30
C ARG A 33 2.19 -4.27 5.61
N MET A 34 1.93 -4.79 4.40
CA MET A 34 2.98 -5.48 3.63
C MET A 34 4.15 -4.56 3.34
N TYR A 35 3.89 -3.34 2.92
CA TYR A 35 4.95 -2.39 2.63
C TYR A 35 5.70 -1.96 3.88
N VAL A 36 4.98 -1.75 4.99
CA VAL A 36 5.62 -1.41 6.26
C VAL A 36 6.54 -2.54 6.72
N MET A 37 6.07 -3.77 6.68
CA MET A 37 6.87 -4.94 7.08
C MET A 37 8.08 -5.12 6.18
N TRP A 38 7.90 -4.94 4.87
CA TRP A 38 9.02 -5.03 3.94
C TRP A 38 10.06 -3.96 4.23
N ALA A 39 9.63 -2.73 4.44
CA ALA A 39 10.54 -1.62 4.72
C ALA A 39 11.31 -1.87 6.01
N GLU A 40 10.64 -2.36 7.05
CA GLU A 40 11.30 -2.69 8.31
C GLU A 40 12.30 -3.81 8.14
N SER A 41 12.01 -4.79 7.29
CA SER A 41 12.95 -5.89 7.01
C SER A 41 14.20 -5.40 6.30
N GLN A 42 14.13 -4.28 5.61
CA GLN A 42 15.27 -3.66 4.93
C GLN A 42 15.98 -2.63 5.81
N ASN A 43 15.56 -2.48 7.07
CA ASN A 43 16.06 -1.47 8.01
C ASN A 43 15.78 -0.05 7.53
N PHE A 44 14.71 0.15 6.78
CA PHE A 44 14.26 1.48 6.38
C PHE A 44 13.37 2.08 7.47
N ASN A 45 13.35 3.40 7.56
CA ASN A 45 12.45 4.11 8.47
C ASN A 45 11.10 4.29 7.80
N VAL A 46 10.03 4.04 8.54
CA VAL A 46 8.67 4.21 8.04
C VAL A 46 7.99 5.32 8.83
N LYS A 47 7.41 6.29 8.10
CA LYS A 47 6.62 7.36 8.68
C LYS A 47 5.20 7.28 8.13
N LYS A 48 4.22 7.22 9.02
CA LYS A 48 2.82 7.30 8.61
C LYS A 48 2.42 8.76 8.51
N VAL A 49 2.39 9.29 7.29
CA VAL A 49 2.10 10.70 7.05
C VAL A 49 0.61 10.97 7.27
N ASN A 50 -0.25 10.14 6.69
CA ASN A 50 -1.69 10.31 6.83
C ASN A 50 -2.36 8.95 6.55
N VAL A 51 -3.06 8.43 7.55
CA VAL A 51 -3.81 7.19 7.41
C VAL A 51 -5.24 7.47 7.84
N GLN A 52 -6.20 7.32 6.93
CA GLN A 52 -7.61 7.50 7.24
C GLN A 52 -8.26 6.14 7.40
N PRO A 53 -8.73 5.79 8.60
CA PRO A 53 -9.35 4.49 8.82
C PRO A 53 -10.71 4.40 8.12
N GLY A 54 -11.09 3.18 7.74
CA GLY A 54 -12.42 2.89 7.24
C GLY A 54 -13.44 2.92 8.38
N ASP A 55 -14.71 3.02 8.01
CA ASP A 55 -15.79 3.10 9.00
C ASP A 55 -15.96 1.79 9.77
N THR A 56 -15.80 0.66 9.10
CA THR A 56 -15.96 -0.66 9.70
C THR A 56 -14.61 -1.37 9.85
N ALA A 57 -13.81 -1.38 8.80
CA ALA A 57 -12.51 -2.05 8.79
C ALA A 57 -11.63 -1.42 7.72
N GLY A 58 -10.32 -1.67 7.81
CA GLY A 58 -9.39 -1.23 6.79
C GLY A 58 -9.13 0.26 6.80
N ILE A 59 -8.75 0.80 5.65
CA ILE A 59 -8.41 2.21 5.47
C ILE A 59 -9.14 2.80 4.26
N LYS A 60 -9.48 4.09 4.35
CA LYS A 60 -10.01 4.85 3.22
C LYS A 60 -8.90 5.38 2.34
N SER A 61 -7.76 5.69 2.93
CA SER A 61 -6.55 6.08 2.21
C SER A 61 -5.37 6.00 3.16
N ALA A 62 -4.17 5.86 2.60
CA ALA A 62 -2.95 5.89 3.38
C ALA A 62 -1.84 6.54 2.58
N ILE A 63 -1.08 7.40 3.24
CA ILE A 63 0.14 7.98 2.70
C ILE A 63 1.22 7.68 3.73
N ILE A 64 2.23 6.90 3.33
CA ILE A 64 3.34 6.55 4.19
C ILE A 64 4.65 6.94 3.53
N GLY A 65 5.60 7.40 4.33
CA GLY A 65 6.95 7.69 3.87
C GLY A 65 7.88 6.55 4.24
N ILE A 66 8.69 6.12 3.28
CA ILE A 66 9.69 5.06 3.50
C ILE A 66 11.05 5.67 3.22
N GLU A 67 11.86 5.81 4.26
CA GLU A 67 13.17 6.44 4.19
C GLU A 67 14.26 5.38 4.17
N GLY A 68 15.03 5.36 3.10
CA GLY A 68 16.13 4.43 2.98
C GLY A 68 16.77 4.53 1.60
N ASP A 69 17.97 3.97 1.48
CA ASP A 69 18.71 3.99 0.23
C ASP A 69 17.97 3.18 -0.82
N PHE A 70 17.69 3.81 -1.97
CA PHE A 70 16.97 3.17 -3.08
C PHE A 70 15.54 2.77 -2.74
N ALA A 71 14.92 3.40 -1.74
CA ALA A 71 13.54 3.07 -1.38
C ALA A 71 12.60 3.26 -2.57
N TYR A 72 12.67 4.42 -3.25
CA TYR A 72 11.82 4.66 -4.41
C TYR A 72 12.13 3.67 -5.54
N GLY A 73 13.40 3.42 -5.80
CA GLY A 73 13.78 2.48 -6.87
C GLY A 73 13.21 1.09 -6.67
N ASN A 74 13.16 0.63 -5.43
CA ASN A 74 12.59 -0.68 -5.11
C ASN A 74 11.07 -0.68 -5.19
N LEU A 75 10.42 0.46 -4.92
CA LEU A 75 8.97 0.51 -4.81
C LEU A 75 8.27 1.01 -6.07
N LYS A 76 8.99 1.63 -7.00
CA LYS A 76 8.35 2.18 -8.20
C LYS A 76 7.66 1.11 -9.06
N SER A 77 8.12 -0.12 -8.98
CA SER A 77 7.49 -1.23 -9.72
C SER A 77 6.15 -1.65 -9.12
N GLU A 78 5.83 -1.18 -7.91
CA GLU A 78 4.55 -1.47 -7.27
C GLU A 78 3.44 -0.53 -7.72
N ILE A 79 3.76 0.52 -8.47
CA ILE A 79 2.76 1.47 -8.96
C ILE A 79 1.76 0.74 -9.85
N GLY A 80 0.49 0.89 -9.55
CA GLY A 80 -0.57 0.30 -10.33
C GLY A 80 -1.73 -0.16 -9.47
N VAL A 81 -2.57 -1.01 -10.06
CA VAL A 81 -3.74 -1.57 -9.39
C VAL A 81 -3.43 -2.99 -8.95
N HIS A 82 -3.63 -3.24 -7.67
CA HIS A 82 -3.39 -4.55 -7.06
C HIS A 82 -4.70 -5.23 -6.77
N ARG A 83 -4.79 -6.51 -7.14
CA ARG A 83 -6.01 -7.30 -7.04
C ARG A 83 -5.86 -8.38 -5.98
N LEU A 84 -6.91 -8.56 -5.17
CA LEU A 84 -7.02 -9.67 -4.23
C LEU A 84 -8.30 -10.44 -4.54
N VAL A 85 -8.18 -11.75 -4.69
CA VAL A 85 -9.33 -12.64 -4.82
C VAL A 85 -9.32 -13.57 -3.62
N ARG A 86 -10.37 -13.49 -2.81
CA ARG A 86 -10.49 -14.33 -1.62
C ARG A 86 -11.94 -14.50 -1.22
N ILE A 87 -12.19 -15.47 -0.34
CA ILE A 87 -13.47 -15.54 0.36
C ILE A 87 -13.46 -14.45 1.41
N SER A 88 -14.42 -13.50 1.29
CA SER A 88 -14.43 -12.33 2.15
C SER A 88 -14.83 -12.67 3.58
N PRO A 89 -14.06 -12.24 4.59
CA PRO A 89 -14.47 -12.41 6.00
C PRO A 89 -15.66 -11.52 6.40
N PHE A 90 -16.02 -10.56 5.54
CA PHE A 90 -17.13 -9.63 5.78
C PHE A 90 -18.43 -10.08 5.13
N ASP A 91 -18.41 -11.17 4.36
CA ASP A 91 -19.57 -11.68 3.67
C ASP A 91 -20.10 -12.89 4.42
N SER A 92 -21.29 -12.78 4.98
CA SER A 92 -21.92 -13.87 5.72
C SER A 92 -22.21 -15.08 4.83
N GLY A 93 -22.30 -14.89 3.51
CA GLY A 93 -22.49 -15.97 2.55
C GLY A 93 -21.20 -16.67 2.17
N ALA A 94 -20.06 -16.26 2.71
CA ALA A 94 -18.75 -16.85 2.45
C ALA A 94 -18.45 -16.97 0.94
N ARG A 95 -18.83 -15.95 0.17
CA ARG A 95 -18.61 -15.92 -1.28
C ARG A 95 -17.24 -15.35 -1.60
N ARG A 96 -16.74 -15.73 -2.77
CA ARG A 96 -15.46 -15.20 -3.27
C ARG A 96 -15.65 -13.79 -3.78
N HIS A 97 -14.77 -12.89 -3.36
CA HIS A 97 -14.78 -11.49 -3.77
C HIS A 97 -13.46 -11.12 -4.43
N THR A 98 -13.53 -10.19 -5.38
CA THR A 98 -12.36 -9.58 -5.99
C THR A 98 -12.30 -8.13 -5.55
N SER A 99 -11.16 -7.74 -4.97
CA SER A 99 -10.94 -6.38 -4.47
C SER A 99 -9.76 -5.76 -5.18
N PHE A 100 -9.82 -4.44 -5.37
CA PHE A 100 -8.77 -3.67 -6.00
C PHE A 100 -8.32 -2.55 -5.08
N ALA A 101 -7.03 -2.23 -5.14
CA ALA A 101 -6.48 -1.06 -4.50
C ALA A 101 -5.40 -0.48 -5.40
N SER A 102 -5.34 0.84 -5.50
CA SER A 102 -4.31 1.49 -6.30
C SER A 102 -3.14 1.90 -5.41
N VAL A 103 -1.94 1.75 -5.95
CA VAL A 103 -0.70 2.10 -5.27
C VAL A 103 0.08 3.05 -6.15
N PHE A 104 0.48 4.17 -5.58
CA PHE A 104 1.40 5.11 -6.21
C PHE A 104 2.64 5.27 -5.35
N ALA A 105 3.77 5.42 -6.01
CA ALA A 105 5.04 5.70 -5.34
C ALA A 105 5.61 6.98 -5.93
N TYR A 106 6.07 7.87 -5.05
CA TYR A 106 6.69 9.12 -5.45
C TYR A 106 8.08 9.20 -4.84
N PRO A 107 9.07 9.72 -5.58
CA PRO A 107 10.36 10.02 -4.95
C PRO A 107 10.19 11.23 -4.04
N GLU A 108 10.74 11.14 -2.84
CA GLU A 108 10.70 12.27 -1.91
C GLU A 108 11.87 13.20 -2.23
N VAL A 109 11.53 14.40 -2.64
CA VAL A 109 12.53 15.39 -3.06
C VAL A 109 13.02 16.22 -1.88
#